data_f0d0c91343d0fadfec3daf57af8d70d3
#
_entry.id   f0d0c91343d0fadfec3daf57af8d70d3
#
_cell.length_a   1.000
_cell.length_b   1.000
_cell.length_c   1.000
_cell.angle_alpha   90.00
_cell.angle_beta   90.00
_cell.angle_gamma   90.00
#
_symmetry.space_group_name_H-M   'P 1'
#
loop_
_entity.id
_entity.type
_entity.pdbx_description
1 polymer ?
#
loop_
_entity_poly.entity_id
_entity_poly.type
_entity_poly.pdbx_seq_one_letter_code
_entity_poly.pdbx_strand_id
1 'polypeptide(L)' 'MSELEDLLKDIDILREQLEDLINEKQGNLIDHEVVTASKILNAALNQYNKFIDEKLKKK' A
#
# COMPACT_ATOMS: atom_id res chain seq x y z
N MET A 1 -1.85 -19.39 6.54
CA MET A 1 -1.17 -18.10 6.46
C MET A 1 -1.93 -17.08 7.29
N SER A 2 -1.22 -16.16 7.88
CA SER A 2 -1.86 -15.18 8.74
C SER A 2 -2.39 -14.01 7.92
N GLU A 3 -3.39 -13.33 8.48
CA GLU A 3 -3.92 -12.14 7.84
C GLU A 3 -2.83 -11.07 7.68
N LEU A 4 -1.94 -11.00 8.65
CA LEU A 4 -0.86 -10.01 8.60
C LEU A 4 0.08 -10.28 7.43
N GLU A 5 0.44 -11.53 7.22
CA GLU A 5 1.31 -11.89 6.12
C GLU A 5 0.67 -11.57 4.79
N ASP A 6 -0.61 -11.87 4.66
CA ASP A 6 -1.33 -11.57 3.42
C ASP A 6 -1.38 -10.06 3.17
N LEU A 7 -1.62 -9.29 4.22
CA LEU A 7 -1.71 -7.85 4.11
C LEU A 7 -0.35 -7.25 3.72
N LEU A 8 0.72 -7.73 4.33
CA LEU A 8 2.06 -7.26 3.99
C LEU A 8 2.41 -7.59 2.54
N LYS A 9 2.01 -8.77 2.09
CA LYS A 9 2.25 -9.16 0.71
C LYS A 9 1.51 -8.24 -0.25
N ASP A 10 0.26 -7.91 0.07
CA ASP A 10 -0.52 -7.00 -0.75
C ASP A 10 0.14 -5.63 -0.82
N ILE A 11 0.64 -5.14 0.31
CA ILE A 11 1.33 -3.86 0.35
C ILE A 11 2.57 -3.88 -0.54
N ASP A 12 3.33 -4.96 -0.50
CA ASP A 12 4.51 -5.08 -1.34
C ASP A 12 4.15 -5.04 -2.82
N ILE A 13 3.10 -5.75 -3.20
CA ILE A 13 2.65 -5.78 -4.59
C ILE A 13 2.21 -4.38 -5.03
N LEU A 14 1.43 -3.71 -4.19
CA LEU A 14 0.96 -2.37 -4.51
C LEU A 14 2.10 -1.39 -4.62
N ARG A 15 3.12 -1.53 -3.77
CA ARG A 15 4.29 -0.66 -3.83
C ARG A 15 5.05 -0.87 -5.12
N GLU A 16 5.24 -2.13 -5.53
CA GLU A 16 5.91 -2.43 -6.78
C GLU A 16 5.17 -1.83 -7.95
N GLN A 17 3.84 -1.99 -7.95
CA GLN A 17 3.04 -1.44 -9.03
C GLN A 17 3.15 0.07 -9.10
N LEU A 18 3.18 0.72 -7.95
CA LEU A 18 3.34 2.17 -7.92
C LEU A 18 4.70 2.58 -8.47
N GLU A 19 5.76 1.88 -8.07
CA GLU A 19 7.09 2.18 -8.58
C GLU A 19 7.16 2.00 -10.08
N ASP A 20 6.54 0.94 -10.60
CA ASP A 20 6.51 0.71 -12.04
C ASP A 20 5.79 1.83 -12.76
N LEU A 21 4.68 2.29 -12.21
CA LEU A 21 3.94 3.40 -12.81
C LEU A 21 4.75 4.68 -12.81
N ILE A 22 5.45 4.96 -11.72
CA ILE A 22 6.28 6.16 -11.64
C ILE A 22 7.37 6.11 -12.70
N ASN A 23 8.00 4.96 -12.86
CA ASN A 23 9.03 4.79 -13.88
C ASN A 23 8.45 4.93 -15.28
N GLU A 24 7.30 4.33 -15.49
CA GLU A 24 6.64 4.37 -16.80
C GLU A 24 6.26 5.80 -17.19
N LYS A 25 5.81 6.57 -16.21
CA LYS A 25 5.42 7.96 -16.42
C LYS A 25 6.59 8.93 -16.27
N GLN A 26 7.80 8.40 -16.16
CA GLN A 26 9.03 9.18 -16.06
C GLN A 26 9.02 10.13 -14.88
N GLY A 27 8.50 9.63 -13.77
CA GLY A 27 8.51 10.40 -12.52
C GLY A 27 7.43 11.46 -12.40
N ASN A 28 6.45 11.43 -13.30
CA ASN A 28 5.34 12.38 -13.22
C ASN A 28 4.41 11.98 -12.10
N LEU A 29 4.60 12.59 -10.94
CA LEU A 29 3.86 12.22 -9.72
C LEU A 29 2.44 12.77 -9.70
N ILE A 30 2.09 13.65 -10.63
CA ILE A 30 0.73 14.16 -10.69
C ILE A 30 -0.09 13.44 -11.76
N ASP A 31 0.48 12.42 -12.40
CA ASP A 31 -0.27 11.62 -13.34
C ASP A 31 -1.43 10.94 -12.63
N HIS A 32 -2.57 10.91 -13.30
CA HIS A 32 -3.81 10.40 -12.69
C HIS A 32 -3.65 8.96 -12.21
N GLU A 33 -2.97 8.12 -12.99
CA GLU A 33 -2.79 6.72 -12.61
C GLU A 33 -1.87 6.60 -11.40
N VAL A 34 -0.83 7.43 -11.34
CA VAL A 34 0.07 7.42 -10.19
C VAL A 34 -0.67 7.87 -8.94
N VAL A 35 -1.47 8.91 -9.04
CA VAL A 35 -2.24 9.40 -7.89
C VAL A 35 -3.22 8.33 -7.41
N THR A 36 -3.89 7.66 -8.34
CA THR A 36 -4.83 6.60 -7.98
C THR A 36 -4.11 5.45 -7.28
N ALA A 37 -2.98 5.02 -7.83
CA ALA A 37 -2.21 3.93 -7.22
C ALA A 37 -1.72 4.32 -5.83
N SER A 38 -1.31 5.57 -5.65
CA SER A 38 -0.88 6.06 -4.34
C SER A 38 -2.00 6.01 -3.31
N LYS A 39 -3.21 6.35 -3.73
CA LYS A 39 -4.36 6.29 -2.83
C LYS A 39 -4.65 4.85 -2.41
N ILE A 40 -4.56 3.93 -3.34
CA ILE A 40 -4.78 2.52 -3.04
C ILE A 40 -3.73 2.02 -2.05
N LEU A 41 -2.47 2.37 -2.27
CA LEU A 41 -1.40 1.97 -1.37
C LEU A 41 -1.62 2.58 0.02
N ASN A 42 -2.00 3.85 0.07
CA ASN A 42 -2.26 4.49 1.36
C ASN A 42 -3.40 3.81 2.11
N ALA A 43 -4.44 3.39 1.39
CA ALA A 43 -5.54 2.68 2.04
C ALA A 43 -5.06 1.36 2.63
N ALA A 44 -4.20 0.64 1.90
CA ALA A 44 -3.64 -0.62 2.40
C ALA A 44 -2.76 -0.39 3.61
N LEU A 45 -1.95 0.68 3.60
CA LEU A 45 -1.12 1.01 4.75
C LEU A 45 -1.96 1.39 5.96
N ASN A 46 -3.07 2.08 5.74
CA ASN A 46 -3.98 2.42 6.83
C ASN A 46 -4.59 1.16 7.44
N GLN A 47 -4.96 0.21 6.61
CA GLN A 47 -5.46 -1.08 7.11
C GLN A 47 -4.41 -1.80 7.93
N TYR A 48 -3.17 -1.79 7.45
CA TYR A 48 -2.07 -2.42 8.17
C TYR A 48 -1.89 -1.77 9.55
N ASN A 49 -1.86 -0.45 9.58
CA ASN A 49 -1.70 0.27 10.84
C ASN A 49 -2.83 -0.02 11.80
N LYS A 50 -4.05 -0.08 11.28
CA LYS A 50 -5.21 -0.38 12.11
C LYS A 50 -5.13 -1.79 12.68
N PHE A 51 -4.70 -2.74 11.86
CA PHE A 51 -4.54 -4.12 12.29
C PHE A 51 -3.53 -4.22 13.44
N ILE A 52 -2.38 -3.57 13.27
CA ILE A 52 -1.34 -3.58 14.29
C ILE A 52 -1.83 -2.90 15.56
N ASP A 53 -2.49 -1.77 15.42
CA ASP A 53 -3.01 -1.01 16.54
C ASP A 53 -3.98 -1.84 17.37
N GLU A 54 -4.87 -2.55 16.70
CA GLU A 54 -5.83 -3.40 17.39
C GLU A 54 -5.13 -4.53 18.13
N LYS A 55 -4.11 -5.11 17.53
CA LYS A 55 -3.36 -6.17 18.18
C LYS A 55 -2.62 -5.69 19.40
N LEU A 56 -2.04 -4.50 19.32
CA LEU A 56 -1.29 -3.94 20.44
C LEU A 56 -2.20 -3.47 21.56
N LYS A 57 -3.38 -2.97 21.25
CA LYS A 57 -4.31 -2.50 22.25
C LYS A 57 -5.01 -3.63 22.97
N LYS A 58 -5.08 -4.77 22.34
CA LYS A 58 -5.77 -5.90 22.93
C LYS A 58 -4.93 -6.48 24.03
N LYS A 59 -5.46 -6.49 25.21
CA LYS A 59 -4.75 -6.99 26.38
C LYS A 59 -5.27 -8.33 26.80
#